data_e9029555c9fcc6700412b5d8529d65c1
#
_entry.id   e9029555c9fcc6700412b5d8529d65c1
#
_cell.length_a   1.000
_cell.length_b   1.000
_cell.length_c   1.000
_cell.angle_alpha   90.00
_cell.angle_beta   90.00
_cell.angle_gamma   90.00
#
_symmetry.space_group_name_H-M   'P 1'
#
loop_
_entity.id
_entity.type
_entity.pdbx_description
1 polymer ?
#
loop_
_entity_poly.entity_id
_entity_poly.type
_entity_poly.pdbx_seq_one_letter_code
_entity_poly.pdbx_strand_id
1 'polypeptide(L)'
;ITLQGLATPLAGFISPGNRAWALQLPAIDYDLEKARTLLLEAGFVVQGNQEQPELRDAKGNRVEFTLIVPVESSARVQMATVIQEDLARLGIKVQVAPLEFGEFQRRTMQTYEYDAALLGVSVSEPDPSSYANFLRSSSPLHQWHPKQSKPSTDWEARIDELLAAQARESNPERRREAFHEVQRILADQLPVIPIVARHSASVVSRRVVNYRPSVLMPYSLWNAEELFVDQP
;
A
#
# COMPACT_ATOMS: atom_id res chain seq x y z
N ILE A 1 2.75 14.97 9.37
CA ILE A 1 1.88 15.54 10.43
C ILE A 1 1.14 14.41 11.16
N THR A 2 0.31 13.60 10.50
CA THR A 2 -0.54 12.57 11.13
C THR A 2 0.21 11.48 11.90
N LEU A 3 1.44 11.15 11.51
CA LEU A 3 2.25 10.11 12.15
C LEU A 3 3.47 10.67 12.91
N GLN A 4 3.58 11.98 13.07
CA GLN A 4 4.58 12.66 13.92
C GLN A 4 6.02 12.17 13.69
N GLY A 5 6.40 11.88 12.46
CA GLY A 5 7.73 11.35 12.11
C GLY A 5 7.91 9.84 12.37
N LEU A 6 6.88 9.13 12.82
CA LEU A 6 6.93 7.69 13.11
C LEU A 6 6.55 6.82 11.88
N ALA A 7 6.88 7.31 10.69
CA ALA A 7 6.68 6.57 9.46
C ALA A 7 7.66 7.04 8.38
N THR A 8 7.93 6.17 7.43
CA THR A 8 8.71 6.46 6.21
C THR A 8 7.78 6.44 5.01
N PRO A 9 7.78 7.48 4.15
CA PRO A 9 7.07 7.45 2.88
C PRO A 9 7.50 6.27 2.02
N LEU A 10 6.55 5.69 1.30
CA LEU A 10 6.81 4.56 0.41
C LEU A 10 6.76 5.01 -1.05
N ALA A 11 7.77 4.63 -1.83
CA ALA A 11 7.79 4.75 -3.28
C ALA A 11 7.32 3.45 -3.98
N GLY A 12 7.11 2.36 -3.24
CA GLY A 12 6.71 1.07 -3.78
C GLY A 12 5.97 0.20 -2.78
N PHE A 13 5.42 -0.89 -3.27
CA PHE A 13 4.58 -1.81 -2.48
C PHE A 13 5.36 -2.53 -1.38
N ILE A 14 6.65 -2.79 -1.59
CA ILE A 14 7.49 -3.53 -0.63
C ILE A 14 8.16 -2.54 0.32
N SER A 15 7.99 -2.75 1.62
CA SER A 15 8.63 -1.93 2.65
C SER A 15 10.15 -1.94 2.51
N PRO A 16 10.84 -0.78 2.59
CA PRO A 16 12.31 -0.70 2.55
C PRO A 16 12.98 -1.43 3.73
N GLY A 17 12.23 -1.75 4.79
CA GLY A 17 12.69 -2.63 5.87
C GLY A 17 12.97 -4.06 5.42
N ASN A 18 12.36 -4.52 4.35
CA ASN A 18 12.69 -5.81 3.71
C ASN A 18 13.89 -5.66 2.77
N ARG A 19 15.08 -5.45 3.34
CA ARG A 19 16.32 -5.16 2.60
C ARG A 19 16.73 -6.23 1.59
N ALA A 20 16.31 -7.47 1.79
CA ALA A 20 16.64 -8.56 0.89
C ALA A 20 15.93 -8.49 -0.46
N TRP A 21 14.72 -7.93 -0.48
CA TRP A 21 13.81 -8.00 -1.62
C TRP A 21 13.24 -6.66 -2.08
N ALA A 22 13.33 -5.61 -1.28
CA ALA A 22 12.84 -4.29 -1.67
C ALA A 22 13.68 -3.69 -2.79
N LEU A 23 13.03 -3.26 -3.87
CA LEU A 23 13.63 -2.45 -4.90
C LEU A 23 13.69 -1.00 -4.43
N GLN A 24 14.82 -0.34 -4.65
CA GLN A 24 14.93 1.10 -4.45
C GLN A 24 14.28 1.81 -5.64
N LEU A 25 13.13 2.39 -5.39
CA LEU A 25 12.40 3.21 -6.35
C LEU A 25 12.63 4.70 -6.04
N PRO A 26 12.61 5.58 -7.04
CA PRO A 26 12.68 7.02 -6.81
C PRO A 26 11.48 7.45 -5.96
N ALA A 27 11.72 8.38 -5.04
CA ALA A 27 10.66 9.00 -4.27
C ALA A 27 9.68 9.74 -5.19
N ILE A 28 8.40 9.65 -4.87
CA ILE A 28 7.37 10.45 -5.53
C ILE A 28 7.12 11.66 -4.64
N ASP A 29 7.53 12.84 -5.12
CA ASP A 29 7.31 14.08 -4.40
C ASP A 29 5.85 14.53 -4.48
N TYR A 30 5.41 15.23 -3.43
CA TYR A 30 4.11 15.86 -3.42
C TYR A 30 4.12 17.09 -4.34
N ASP A 31 3.38 17.01 -5.45
CA ASP A 31 3.34 18.06 -6.47
C ASP A 31 1.92 18.15 -7.08
N LEU A 32 1.16 19.14 -6.61
CA LEU A 32 -0.20 19.38 -7.09
C LEU A 32 -0.26 19.85 -8.55
N GLU A 33 0.74 20.64 -8.99
CA GLU A 33 0.74 21.15 -10.37
C GLU A 33 1.04 20.01 -11.36
N LYS A 34 1.99 19.15 -11.00
CA LYS A 34 2.25 17.94 -11.79
C LYS A 34 1.04 17.01 -11.80
N ALA A 35 0.39 16.82 -10.66
CA ALA A 35 -0.84 16.01 -10.59
C ALA A 35 -1.95 16.58 -11.49
N ARG A 36 -2.14 17.90 -11.47
CA ARG A 36 -3.10 18.58 -12.35
C ARG A 36 -2.77 18.39 -13.82
N THR A 37 -1.49 18.54 -14.19
CA THR A 37 -1.03 18.32 -15.57
C THR A 37 -1.33 16.91 -16.04
N LEU A 38 -1.01 15.89 -15.23
CA LEU A 38 -1.27 14.49 -15.56
C LEU A 38 -2.77 14.21 -15.71
N LEU A 39 -3.63 14.81 -14.90
CA LEU A 39 -5.08 14.66 -15.03
C LEU A 39 -5.58 15.26 -16.35
N LEU A 40 -5.07 16.43 -16.74
CA LEU A 40 -5.43 17.06 -18.02
C LEU A 40 -4.92 16.21 -19.20
N GLU A 41 -3.71 15.70 -19.17
CA GLU A 41 -3.14 14.80 -20.18
C GLU A 41 -3.94 13.49 -20.30
N ALA A 42 -4.50 13.00 -19.18
CA ALA A 42 -5.39 11.85 -19.15
C ALA A 42 -6.82 12.15 -19.67
N GLY A 43 -7.11 13.38 -20.09
CA GLY A 43 -8.39 13.76 -20.70
C GLY A 43 -9.44 14.24 -19.69
N PHE A 44 -9.08 14.45 -18.43
CA PHE A 44 -9.98 15.11 -17.48
C PHE A 44 -10.02 16.61 -17.72
N VAL A 45 -11.12 17.26 -17.30
CA VAL A 45 -11.34 18.69 -17.47
C VAL A 45 -11.64 19.31 -16.10
N VAL A 46 -10.97 20.41 -15.77
CA VAL A 46 -11.26 21.18 -14.56
C VAL A 46 -12.30 22.24 -14.89
N GLN A 47 -13.42 22.25 -14.16
CA GLN A 47 -14.45 23.29 -14.17
C GLN A 47 -14.45 24.05 -12.82
N GLY A 48 -15.20 25.16 -12.76
CA GLY A 48 -15.26 25.98 -11.57
C GLY A 48 -14.16 27.04 -11.50
N ASN A 49 -13.89 27.53 -10.31
CA ASN A 49 -12.84 28.52 -10.03
C ASN A 49 -11.71 27.92 -9.19
N GLN A 50 -10.67 28.71 -8.89
CA GLN A 50 -9.52 28.23 -8.11
C GLN A 50 -9.88 27.84 -6.66
N GLU A 51 -10.92 28.43 -6.08
CA GLU A 51 -11.36 28.13 -4.71
C GLU A 51 -12.23 26.88 -4.64
N GLN A 52 -12.97 26.61 -5.72
CA GLN A 52 -13.88 25.46 -5.83
C GLN A 52 -13.72 24.79 -7.21
N PRO A 53 -12.57 24.12 -7.45
CA PRO A 53 -12.38 23.38 -8.68
C PRO A 53 -13.29 22.15 -8.68
N GLU A 54 -13.73 21.74 -9.87
CA GLU A 54 -14.48 20.51 -10.07
C GLU A 54 -13.88 19.74 -11.24
N LEU A 55 -13.36 18.55 -10.97
CA LEU A 55 -12.78 17.68 -11.99
C LEU A 55 -13.89 16.84 -12.64
N ARG A 56 -13.89 16.79 -13.97
CA ARG A 56 -14.81 16.00 -14.76
C ARG A 56 -14.11 15.07 -15.72
N ASP A 57 -14.70 13.90 -15.95
CA ASP A 57 -14.22 12.97 -16.99
C ASP A 57 -14.59 13.47 -18.41
N ALA A 58 -14.15 12.75 -19.43
CA ALA A 58 -14.42 13.08 -20.82
C ALA A 58 -15.92 13.03 -21.19
N LYS A 59 -16.76 12.40 -20.37
CA LYS A 59 -18.22 12.37 -20.54
C LYS A 59 -18.95 13.49 -19.79
N GLY A 60 -18.19 14.31 -19.05
CA GLY A 60 -18.73 15.41 -18.25
C GLY A 60 -19.20 14.97 -16.85
N ASN A 61 -19.00 13.74 -16.44
CA ASN A 61 -19.32 13.29 -15.08
C ASN A 61 -18.31 13.85 -14.08
N ARG A 62 -18.79 14.22 -12.90
CA ARG A 62 -17.95 14.67 -11.80
C ARG A 62 -17.09 13.50 -11.31
N VAL A 63 -15.81 13.75 -11.04
CA VAL A 63 -14.93 12.77 -10.42
C VAL A 63 -15.18 12.79 -8.92
N GLU A 64 -15.85 11.74 -8.45
CA GLU A 64 -16.14 11.57 -7.02
C GLU A 64 -16.10 10.09 -6.65
N PHE A 65 -15.68 9.80 -5.42
CA PHE A 65 -15.67 8.43 -4.88
C PHE A 65 -15.70 8.41 -3.36
N THR A 66 -16.02 7.25 -2.79
CA THR A 66 -16.00 7.00 -1.35
C THR A 66 -14.70 6.31 -0.96
N LEU A 67 -14.00 6.85 0.04
CA LEU A 67 -12.82 6.25 0.66
C LEU A 67 -13.22 5.63 1.99
N ILE A 68 -13.31 4.30 2.05
CA ILE A 68 -13.58 3.58 3.30
C ILE A 68 -12.30 3.40 4.12
N VAL A 69 -12.44 3.48 5.45
CA VAL A 69 -11.32 3.39 6.39
C VAL A 69 -11.79 2.76 7.70
N PRO A 70 -10.99 1.92 8.39
CA PRO A 70 -11.38 1.35 9.68
C PRO A 70 -11.39 2.43 10.76
N VAL A 71 -12.53 2.60 11.46
CA VAL A 71 -12.73 3.65 12.49
C VAL A 71 -11.82 3.47 13.70
N GLU A 72 -11.41 2.25 14.01
CA GLU A 72 -10.52 1.92 15.13
C GLU A 72 -9.10 2.48 14.96
N SER A 73 -8.75 2.92 13.76
CA SER A 73 -7.44 3.51 13.48
C SER A 73 -7.56 5.03 13.28
N SER A 74 -7.50 5.78 14.37
CA SER A 74 -7.52 7.26 14.33
C SER A 74 -6.48 7.83 13.35
N ALA A 75 -5.29 7.24 13.28
CA ALA A 75 -4.25 7.65 12.35
C ALA A 75 -4.68 7.46 10.87
N ARG A 76 -5.39 6.37 10.54
CA ARG A 76 -5.90 6.16 9.17
C ARG A 76 -7.04 7.12 8.86
N VAL A 77 -7.93 7.37 9.80
CA VAL A 77 -9.00 8.38 9.62
C VAL A 77 -8.39 9.75 9.34
N GLN A 78 -7.39 10.18 10.11
CA GLN A 78 -6.68 11.44 9.86
C GLN A 78 -5.97 11.45 8.49
N MET A 79 -5.30 10.36 8.09
CA MET A 79 -4.70 10.25 6.76
C MET A 79 -5.76 10.37 5.65
N ALA A 80 -6.91 9.71 5.80
CA ALA A 80 -8.01 9.81 4.84
C ALA A 80 -8.53 11.26 4.71
N THR A 81 -8.60 12.00 5.82
CA THR A 81 -8.97 13.42 5.79
C THR A 81 -7.95 14.27 5.01
N VAL A 82 -6.65 14.04 5.24
CA VAL A 82 -5.60 14.75 4.46
C VAL A 82 -5.69 14.41 2.98
N ILE A 83 -5.90 13.13 2.63
CA ILE A 83 -6.09 12.71 1.23
C ILE A 83 -7.32 13.40 0.62
N GLN A 84 -8.42 13.47 1.35
CA GLN A 84 -9.64 14.18 0.92
C GLN A 84 -9.36 15.64 0.63
N GLU A 85 -8.66 16.34 1.53
CA GLU A 85 -8.32 17.77 1.39
C GLU A 85 -7.39 18.01 0.19
N ASP A 86 -6.38 17.17 -0.01
CA ASP A 86 -5.45 17.29 -1.13
C ASP A 86 -6.12 17.01 -2.48
N LEU A 87 -6.97 16.00 -2.55
CA LEU A 87 -7.74 15.68 -3.77
C LEU A 87 -8.79 16.74 -4.09
N ALA A 88 -9.38 17.38 -3.07
CA ALA A 88 -10.30 18.49 -3.28
C ALA A 88 -9.65 19.69 -4.00
N ARG A 89 -8.35 19.94 -3.77
CA ARG A 89 -7.56 20.97 -4.50
C ARG A 89 -7.43 20.69 -5.99
N LEU A 90 -7.58 19.43 -6.39
CA LEU A 90 -7.60 18.98 -7.79
C LEU A 90 -9.02 18.93 -8.35
N GLY A 91 -10.04 19.23 -7.54
CA GLY A 91 -11.46 19.17 -7.93
C GLY A 91 -12.07 17.79 -7.82
N ILE A 92 -11.39 16.84 -7.20
CA ILE A 92 -11.88 15.48 -6.93
C ILE A 92 -12.63 15.49 -5.61
N LYS A 93 -13.89 15.05 -5.62
CA LYS A 93 -14.70 14.94 -4.41
C LYS A 93 -14.51 13.56 -3.79
N VAL A 94 -13.94 13.52 -2.59
CA VAL A 94 -13.80 12.28 -1.81
C VAL A 94 -14.74 12.33 -0.62
N GLN A 95 -15.51 11.26 -0.42
CA GLN A 95 -16.30 11.06 0.79
C GLN A 95 -15.58 10.06 1.68
N VAL A 96 -15.02 10.52 2.81
CA VAL A 96 -14.43 9.62 3.80
C VAL A 96 -15.53 8.92 4.58
N ALA A 97 -15.53 7.60 4.60
CA ALA A 97 -16.50 6.76 5.30
C ALA A 97 -15.78 5.83 6.30
N PRO A 98 -15.66 6.23 7.58
CA PRO A 98 -15.17 5.35 8.62
C PRO A 98 -16.16 4.22 8.87
N LEU A 99 -15.64 2.97 8.89
CA LEU A 99 -16.42 1.75 9.11
C LEU A 99 -15.85 0.97 10.28
N GLU A 100 -16.69 0.25 11.01
CA GLU A 100 -16.22 -0.74 11.96
C GLU A 100 -15.41 -1.83 11.26
N PHE A 101 -14.40 -2.39 11.93
CA PHE A 101 -13.42 -3.29 11.33
C PHE A 101 -14.06 -4.51 10.65
N GLY A 102 -15.08 -5.09 11.25
CA GLY A 102 -15.82 -6.22 10.67
C GLY A 102 -16.49 -5.87 9.34
N GLU A 103 -17.14 -4.71 9.26
CA GLU A 103 -17.78 -4.24 8.04
C GLU A 103 -16.72 -3.81 6.99
N PHE A 104 -15.64 -3.19 7.43
CA PHE A 104 -14.51 -2.87 6.56
C PHE A 104 -13.91 -4.13 5.91
N GLN A 105 -13.65 -5.18 6.72
CA GLN A 105 -13.18 -6.47 6.20
C GLN A 105 -14.18 -7.13 5.25
N ARG A 106 -15.47 -7.11 5.59
CA ARG A 106 -16.51 -7.67 4.73
C ARG A 106 -16.47 -7.01 3.35
N ARG A 107 -16.42 -5.68 3.29
CA ARG A 107 -16.38 -4.93 2.02
C ARG A 107 -15.10 -5.14 1.25
N THR A 108 -13.94 -5.16 1.90
CA THR A 108 -12.66 -5.26 1.20
C THR A 108 -12.27 -6.68 0.80
N MET A 109 -12.78 -7.73 1.47
CA MET A 109 -12.31 -9.10 1.27
C MET A 109 -13.40 -10.10 0.86
N GLN A 110 -14.69 -9.74 0.99
CA GLN A 110 -15.79 -10.67 0.70
C GLN A 110 -16.71 -10.15 -0.38
N THR A 111 -17.28 -8.95 -0.22
CA THR A 111 -18.26 -8.39 -1.16
C THR A 111 -17.61 -7.47 -2.20
N TYR A 112 -16.47 -6.86 -1.88
CA TYR A 112 -15.74 -5.88 -2.71
C TYR A 112 -16.59 -4.66 -3.09
N GLU A 113 -17.45 -4.24 -2.15
CA GLU A 113 -18.35 -3.09 -2.31
C GLU A 113 -17.67 -1.82 -1.78
N TYR A 114 -16.74 -1.28 -2.54
CA TYR A 114 -16.06 -0.02 -2.25
C TYR A 114 -15.47 0.60 -3.53
N ASP A 115 -15.35 1.91 -3.56
CA ASP A 115 -14.63 2.63 -4.62
C ASP A 115 -13.13 2.68 -4.31
N ALA A 116 -12.79 3.06 -3.08
CA ALA A 116 -11.42 3.09 -2.58
C ALA A 116 -11.37 2.69 -1.09
N ALA A 117 -10.27 2.07 -0.66
CA ALA A 117 -10.06 1.66 0.71
C ALA A 117 -8.64 2.01 1.20
N LEU A 118 -8.54 2.60 2.39
CA LEU A 118 -7.26 2.84 3.05
C LEU A 118 -6.97 1.72 4.04
N LEU A 119 -6.12 0.81 3.66
CA LEU A 119 -5.78 -0.37 4.45
C LEU A 119 -4.29 -0.49 4.75
N GLY A 120 -3.91 -1.39 5.64
CA GLY A 120 -2.53 -1.75 5.91
C GLY A 120 -2.29 -3.20 5.53
N VAL A 121 -1.19 -3.44 4.84
CA VAL A 121 -0.73 -4.79 4.53
C VAL A 121 0.43 -5.13 5.47
N SER A 122 0.33 -6.28 6.14
CA SER A 122 1.41 -6.83 6.96
C SER A 122 1.80 -8.19 6.41
N VAL A 123 3.09 -8.40 6.23
CA VAL A 123 3.66 -9.70 5.88
C VAL A 123 4.56 -10.17 7.01
N SER A 124 4.43 -11.43 7.37
CA SER A 124 5.23 -12.07 8.43
C SER A 124 6.56 -12.62 7.93
N GLU A 125 6.66 -12.86 6.64
CA GLU A 125 7.82 -13.48 6.02
C GLU A 125 8.52 -12.55 5.03
N PRO A 126 9.86 -12.54 4.99
CA PRO A 126 10.60 -11.71 4.04
C PRO A 126 10.52 -12.21 2.60
N ASP A 127 10.21 -13.49 2.38
CA ASP A 127 10.24 -14.11 1.06
C ASP A 127 9.15 -13.57 0.13
N PRO A 128 9.45 -13.34 -1.15
CA PRO A 128 8.48 -12.86 -2.14
C PRO A 128 7.20 -13.67 -2.25
N SER A 129 7.25 -14.96 -1.94
CA SER A 129 6.10 -15.87 -2.01
C SER A 129 4.95 -15.44 -1.09
N SER A 130 5.26 -14.76 0.03
CA SER A 130 4.23 -14.22 0.94
C SER A 130 3.40 -13.10 0.31
N TYR A 131 3.95 -12.38 -0.66
CA TYR A 131 3.25 -11.32 -1.39
C TYR A 131 2.37 -11.86 -2.53
N ALA A 132 2.60 -13.10 -2.98
CA ALA A 132 1.84 -13.68 -4.08
C ALA A 132 0.33 -13.72 -3.82
N ASN A 133 -0.09 -13.82 -2.55
CA ASN A 133 -1.50 -13.79 -2.18
C ASN A 133 -2.18 -12.42 -2.45
N PHE A 134 -1.40 -11.33 -2.47
CA PHE A 134 -1.92 -10.01 -2.81
C PHE A 134 -1.78 -9.69 -4.30
N LEU A 135 -0.75 -10.21 -4.95
CA LEU A 135 -0.32 -9.79 -6.28
C LEU A 135 -0.82 -10.70 -7.40
N ARG A 136 -1.07 -12.00 -7.12
CA ARG A 136 -1.55 -12.94 -8.14
C ARG A 136 -2.98 -12.61 -8.55
N SER A 137 -3.23 -12.50 -9.85
CA SER A 137 -4.53 -12.12 -10.42
C SER A 137 -5.70 -12.99 -9.96
N SER A 138 -5.48 -14.29 -9.79
CA SER A 138 -6.50 -15.25 -9.34
C SER A 138 -6.73 -15.28 -7.83
N SER A 139 -5.99 -14.49 -7.07
CA SER A 139 -6.12 -14.50 -5.59
C SER A 139 -7.37 -13.75 -5.13
N PRO A 140 -8.05 -14.23 -4.08
CA PRO A 140 -9.14 -13.49 -3.45
C PRO A 140 -8.68 -12.20 -2.77
N LEU A 141 -7.38 -12.04 -2.51
CA LEU A 141 -6.80 -10.82 -1.95
C LEU A 141 -6.29 -9.83 -3.01
N HIS A 142 -6.53 -10.11 -4.28
CA HIS A 142 -6.23 -9.22 -5.40
C HIS A 142 -7.27 -8.08 -5.47
N GLN A 143 -7.12 -7.09 -4.60
CA GLN A 143 -8.18 -6.16 -4.22
C GLN A 143 -8.54 -5.12 -5.27
N TRP A 144 -7.64 -4.79 -6.21
CA TRP A 144 -7.94 -3.82 -7.28
C TRP A 144 -8.72 -4.44 -8.46
N HIS A 145 -8.76 -5.77 -8.54
CA HIS A 145 -9.51 -6.51 -9.56
C HIS A 145 -10.00 -7.85 -9.00
N PRO A 146 -10.89 -7.83 -8.00
CA PRO A 146 -11.27 -9.03 -7.28
C PRO A 146 -12.03 -10.03 -8.15
N LYS A 147 -11.93 -11.32 -7.80
CA LYS A 147 -12.69 -12.43 -8.41
C LYS A 147 -12.44 -12.65 -9.90
N GLN A 148 -11.37 -12.16 -10.48
CA GLN A 148 -11.06 -12.45 -11.87
C GLN A 148 -10.58 -13.91 -12.02
N SER A 149 -11.07 -14.59 -13.07
CA SER A 149 -10.68 -15.97 -13.38
C SER A 149 -9.39 -16.07 -14.17
N LYS A 150 -8.97 -14.97 -14.79
CA LYS A 150 -7.73 -14.79 -15.56
C LYS A 150 -7.32 -13.33 -15.47
N PRO A 151 -6.05 -13.00 -15.68
CA PRO A 151 -5.58 -11.63 -15.73
C PRO A 151 -6.42 -10.79 -16.72
N SER A 152 -6.84 -9.62 -16.30
CA SER A 152 -7.63 -8.69 -17.13
C SER A 152 -6.75 -7.77 -17.97
N THR A 153 -5.45 -7.67 -17.60
CA THR A 153 -4.47 -6.84 -18.31
C THR A 153 -3.19 -7.65 -18.59
N ASP A 154 -2.42 -7.21 -19.58
CA ASP A 154 -1.14 -7.84 -19.91
C ASP A 154 -0.12 -7.71 -18.78
N TRP A 155 -0.14 -6.60 -18.03
CA TRP A 155 0.78 -6.40 -16.92
C TRP A 155 0.43 -7.30 -15.73
N GLU A 156 -0.84 -7.61 -15.45
CA GLU A 156 -1.24 -8.60 -14.44
C GLU A 156 -0.80 -10.01 -14.85
N ALA A 157 -0.98 -10.37 -16.14
CA ALA A 157 -0.48 -11.64 -16.67
C ALA A 157 1.04 -11.75 -16.50
N ARG A 158 1.77 -10.67 -16.76
CA ARG A 158 3.22 -10.62 -16.56
C ARG A 158 3.62 -10.78 -15.11
N ILE A 159 2.89 -10.17 -14.17
CA ILE A 159 3.12 -10.37 -12.72
C ILE A 159 2.90 -11.85 -12.35
N ASP A 160 1.85 -12.49 -12.83
CA ASP A 160 1.58 -13.91 -12.55
C ASP A 160 2.70 -14.81 -13.05
N GLU A 161 3.22 -14.57 -14.26
CA GLU A 161 4.38 -15.28 -14.83
C GLU A 161 5.64 -15.12 -13.96
N LEU A 162 5.95 -13.89 -13.57
CA LEU A 162 7.12 -13.57 -12.75
C LEU A 162 7.03 -14.20 -11.36
N LEU A 163 5.85 -14.17 -10.73
CA LEU A 163 5.60 -14.83 -9.44
C LEU A 163 5.73 -16.36 -9.54
N ALA A 164 5.27 -16.94 -10.64
CA ALA A 164 5.42 -18.37 -10.88
C ALA A 164 6.88 -18.75 -11.18
N ALA A 165 7.60 -17.95 -11.93
CA ALA A 165 9.02 -18.17 -12.26
C ALA A 165 9.89 -18.08 -11.02
N GLN A 166 9.75 -17.01 -10.21
CA GLN A 166 10.55 -16.83 -8.99
C GLN A 166 10.31 -17.95 -7.97
N ALA A 167 9.09 -18.51 -7.90
CA ALA A 167 8.77 -19.58 -6.96
C ALA A 167 9.46 -20.93 -7.31
N ARG A 168 9.87 -21.10 -8.56
CA ARG A 168 10.57 -22.31 -9.05
C ARG A 168 12.08 -22.13 -9.17
N GLU A 169 12.54 -20.89 -9.10
CA GLU A 169 13.96 -20.57 -9.26
C GLU A 169 14.72 -20.82 -7.96
N SER A 170 15.82 -21.53 -8.03
CA SER A 170 16.70 -21.82 -6.89
C SER A 170 17.81 -20.79 -6.70
N ASN A 171 18.14 -20.02 -7.74
CA ASN A 171 19.16 -18.99 -7.67
C ASN A 171 18.57 -17.70 -7.03
N PRO A 172 19.08 -17.26 -5.87
CA PRO A 172 18.55 -16.10 -5.17
C PRO A 172 18.59 -14.80 -5.98
N GLU A 173 19.61 -14.59 -6.81
CA GLU A 173 19.78 -13.39 -7.62
C GLU A 173 18.69 -13.33 -8.70
N ARG A 174 18.45 -14.44 -9.41
CA ARG A 174 17.38 -14.52 -10.41
C ARG A 174 15.99 -14.37 -9.80
N ARG A 175 15.77 -14.92 -8.60
CA ARG A 175 14.55 -14.70 -7.85
C ARG A 175 14.35 -13.23 -7.54
N ARG A 176 15.41 -12.55 -7.11
CA ARG A 176 15.38 -11.11 -6.79
C ARG A 176 15.06 -10.27 -8.03
N GLU A 177 15.71 -10.56 -9.15
CA GLU A 177 15.47 -9.87 -10.42
C GLU A 177 14.02 -9.99 -10.88
N ALA A 178 13.46 -11.20 -10.86
CA ALA A 178 12.04 -11.42 -11.20
C ALA A 178 11.10 -10.63 -10.27
N PHE A 179 11.38 -10.60 -8.96
CA PHE A 179 10.56 -9.86 -8.02
C PHE A 179 10.77 -8.34 -8.10
N HIS A 180 11.95 -7.88 -8.49
CA HIS A 180 12.19 -6.46 -8.80
C HIS A 180 11.41 -6.00 -10.03
N GLU A 181 11.26 -6.86 -11.05
CA GLU A 181 10.42 -6.56 -12.20
C GLU A 181 8.95 -6.42 -11.78
N VAL A 182 8.43 -7.30 -10.93
CA VAL A 182 7.09 -7.16 -10.34
C VAL A 182 6.93 -5.79 -9.65
N GLN A 183 7.92 -5.37 -8.85
CA GLN A 183 7.86 -4.08 -8.16
C GLN A 183 7.89 -2.89 -9.12
N ARG A 184 8.62 -2.97 -10.25
CA ARG A 184 8.61 -1.93 -11.28
C ARG A 184 7.25 -1.82 -11.95
N ILE A 185 6.63 -2.96 -12.30
CA ILE A 185 5.30 -2.98 -12.89
C ILE A 185 4.27 -2.37 -11.92
N LEU A 186 4.30 -2.73 -10.64
CA LEU A 186 3.42 -2.16 -9.64
C LEU A 186 3.62 -0.65 -9.45
N ALA A 187 4.85 -0.17 -9.54
CA ALA A 187 5.16 1.25 -9.42
C ALA A 187 4.74 2.05 -10.66
N ASP A 188 4.74 1.44 -11.83
CA ASP A 188 4.32 2.05 -13.09
C ASP A 188 2.79 2.09 -13.23
N GLN A 189 2.13 0.96 -12.93
CA GLN A 189 0.68 0.82 -13.11
C GLN A 189 -0.14 1.34 -11.94
N LEU A 190 0.46 1.46 -10.76
CA LEU A 190 -0.15 1.98 -9.52
C LEU A 190 -1.54 1.41 -9.19
N PRO A 191 -1.76 0.08 -9.26
CA PRO A 191 -3.04 -0.50 -8.86
C PRO A 191 -3.31 -0.31 -7.37
N VAL A 192 -2.25 -0.14 -6.58
CA VAL A 192 -2.25 0.23 -5.17
C VAL A 192 -1.30 1.41 -5.00
N ILE A 193 -1.72 2.44 -4.28
CA ILE A 193 -0.91 3.62 -3.99
C ILE A 193 -0.24 3.42 -2.62
N PRO A 194 1.06 3.11 -2.58
CA PRO A 194 1.80 3.01 -1.32
C PRO A 194 1.92 4.39 -0.68
N ILE A 195 1.62 4.49 0.61
CA ILE A 195 1.65 5.79 1.30
C ILE A 195 2.82 5.82 2.28
N VAL A 196 2.78 4.98 3.31
CA VAL A 196 3.80 4.98 4.37
C VAL A 196 4.05 3.58 4.93
N ALA A 197 5.28 3.32 5.37
CA ALA A 197 5.61 2.26 6.30
C ALA A 197 5.73 2.85 7.72
N ARG A 198 4.93 2.36 8.65
CA ARG A 198 4.99 2.79 10.05
C ARG A 198 6.24 2.24 10.72
N HIS A 199 6.88 3.07 11.54
CA HIS A 199 7.96 2.60 12.41
C HIS A 199 7.36 1.75 13.53
N SER A 200 8.02 0.64 13.85
CA SER A 200 7.73 -0.15 15.03
C SER A 200 8.69 0.29 16.15
N ALA A 201 8.13 0.77 17.25
CA ALA A 201 8.91 1.15 18.41
C ALA A 201 8.68 0.14 19.53
N SER A 202 9.75 -0.29 20.17
CA SER A 202 9.72 -1.18 21.32
C SER A 202 10.44 -0.54 22.51
N VAL A 203 9.86 -0.68 23.68
CA VAL A 203 10.48 -0.29 24.95
C VAL A 203 10.82 -1.55 25.72
N VAL A 204 12.05 -1.69 26.12
CA VAL A 204 12.54 -2.87 26.84
C VAL A 204 13.41 -2.45 28.03
N SER A 205 13.31 -3.19 29.15
CA SER A 205 14.19 -2.98 30.30
C SER A 205 15.66 -3.22 29.92
N ARG A 206 16.57 -2.43 30.47
CA ARG A 206 18.03 -2.63 30.34
C ARG A 206 18.51 -3.99 30.84
N ARG A 207 17.71 -4.65 31.66
CA ARG A 207 18.00 -5.99 32.20
C ARG A 207 17.73 -7.10 31.17
N VAL A 208 17.00 -6.81 30.10
CA VAL A 208 16.75 -7.79 29.03
C VAL A 208 17.93 -7.77 28.07
N VAL A 209 18.62 -8.88 28.01
CA VAL A 209 19.81 -9.09 27.17
C VAL A 209 19.42 -9.79 25.88
N ASN A 210 20.17 -9.54 24.81
CA ASN A 210 19.97 -10.06 23.44
C ASN A 210 18.68 -9.62 22.76
N TYR A 211 18.04 -8.55 23.21
CA TYR A 211 16.87 -8.00 22.51
C TYR A 211 17.26 -7.43 21.14
N ARG A 212 16.71 -8.02 20.08
CA ARG A 212 16.95 -7.64 18.68
C ARG A 212 15.60 -7.50 17.97
N PRO A 213 15.02 -6.28 17.88
CA PRO A 213 13.74 -6.11 17.19
C PRO A 213 13.86 -6.37 15.69
N SER A 214 12.80 -6.95 15.12
CA SER A 214 12.67 -7.20 13.68
C SER A 214 11.65 -6.21 13.07
N VAL A 215 11.78 -5.94 11.76
CA VAL A 215 10.76 -5.23 10.97
C VAL A 215 9.61 -6.12 10.54
N LEU A 216 9.73 -7.43 10.73
CA LEU A 216 8.72 -8.44 10.43
C LEU A 216 8.12 -8.99 11.72
N MET A 217 6.88 -9.44 11.67
CA MET A 217 6.25 -10.12 12.81
C MET A 217 7.02 -11.43 13.15
N PRO A 218 7.14 -11.78 14.42
CA PRO A 218 6.61 -11.12 15.62
C PRO A 218 7.53 -10.04 16.22
N TYR A 219 7.91 -9.07 15.49
CA TYR A 219 8.73 -7.88 15.78
C TYR A 219 9.75 -7.99 16.93
N SER A 220 9.30 -8.35 18.13
CA SER A 220 10.08 -8.31 19.38
C SER A 220 10.50 -9.69 19.89
N LEU A 221 9.88 -10.78 19.43
CA LEU A 221 10.02 -12.11 20.01
C LEU A 221 10.54 -13.17 19.02
N TRP A 222 11.04 -12.74 17.86
CA TRP A 222 11.56 -13.67 16.85
C TRP A 222 12.76 -14.47 17.32
N ASN A 223 13.52 -13.95 18.30
CA ASN A 223 14.68 -14.62 18.93
C ASN A 223 14.44 -14.88 20.43
N ALA A 224 13.20 -15.25 20.80
CA ALA A 224 12.80 -15.45 22.18
C ALA A 224 13.68 -16.45 22.96
N GLU A 225 14.19 -17.46 22.28
CA GLU A 225 15.11 -18.48 22.82
C GLU A 225 16.49 -17.92 23.25
N GLU A 226 16.87 -16.75 22.75
CA GLU A 226 18.13 -16.08 23.09
C GLU A 226 17.96 -15.02 24.19
N LEU A 227 16.71 -14.65 24.50
CA LEU A 227 16.42 -13.59 25.48
C LEU A 227 16.61 -14.12 26.89
N PHE A 228 17.28 -13.34 27.72
CA PHE A 228 17.31 -13.58 29.15
C PHE A 228 17.31 -12.26 29.95
N VAL A 229 16.98 -12.37 31.22
CA VAL A 229 17.01 -11.24 32.14
C VAL A 229 18.26 -11.34 32.97
N ASP A 230 19.13 -10.31 32.86
CA ASP A 230 20.30 -10.19 33.73
C ASP A 230 19.86 -9.94 35.17
N GLN A 231 20.41 -10.71 36.08
CA GLN A 231 20.14 -10.53 37.51
C GLN A 231 20.99 -9.39 38.05
N PRO A 232 20.45 -8.58 39.00
CA PRO A 232 21.19 -7.50 39.60
C PRO A 232 22.37 -7.97 40.45
#